data_21c7ed4f43b7c6fe4e519fd0b79e1069
#
_entry.id   21c7ed4f43b7c6fe4e519fd0b79e1069
#
_cell.length_a   1.000
_cell.length_b   1.000
_cell.length_c   1.000
_cell.angle_alpha   90.00
_cell.angle_beta   90.00
_cell.angle_gamma   90.00
#
_symmetry.space_group_name_H-M   'P 1'
#
loop_
_entity.id
_entity.type
_entity.pdbx_description
1 polymer ?
#
loop_
_entity_poly.entity_id
_entity_poly.type
_entity_poly.pdbx_seq_one_letter_code
_entity_poly.pdbx_strand_id
1 'polypeptide(L)'
;MPEVPETIVVTEEPIELPVAELLTGRGFITGKSGSGKSNTASVIAEELLEVGLPMLIVDTDGEYFGLQERYEILHTAVDDGADMLVDADDAERLAGLALDGNVPIILDLSGYVDPTEGTELITRVIREIFRMEDARRKPFLIIVEEIHEYLPEQGAHGEVGELLIQVAKRGRKRGLGLCGISQRPAAVDKNFITQCDWLVWHRLTWKNDTTVVRQLLGADSAASIQE
;
A
#
# COMPACT_ATOMS: atom_id res chain seq x y z
N MET A 1 -12.48 21.44 6.48
CA MET A 1 -11.95 20.29 5.72
C MET A 1 -12.54 20.39 4.34
N PRO A 2 -11.78 20.20 3.27
CA PRO A 2 -12.37 20.07 1.94
C PRO A 2 -13.39 18.92 1.94
N GLU A 3 -14.40 19.02 1.08
CA GLU A 3 -15.39 17.97 0.90
C GLU A 3 -14.70 16.78 0.20
N VAL A 4 -14.72 15.61 0.83
CA VAL A 4 -14.08 14.41 0.25
C VAL A 4 -14.92 13.96 -0.93
N PRO A 5 -14.35 13.85 -2.15
CA PRO A 5 -15.10 13.41 -3.31
C PRO A 5 -15.52 11.94 -3.19
N GLU A 6 -16.57 11.55 -3.92
CA GLU A 6 -17.00 10.14 -3.97
C GLU A 6 -15.99 9.26 -4.73
N THR A 7 -15.37 9.80 -5.77
CA THR A 7 -14.40 9.11 -6.64
C THR A 7 -13.18 9.98 -6.91
N ILE A 8 -12.06 9.33 -7.21
CA ILE A 8 -10.85 9.98 -7.77
C ILE A 8 -10.57 9.44 -9.17
N VAL A 9 -9.89 10.24 -9.99
CA VAL A 9 -9.51 9.89 -11.37
C VAL A 9 -8.03 9.55 -11.40
N VAL A 10 -7.68 8.34 -11.85
CA VAL A 10 -6.31 7.81 -11.78
C VAL A 10 -5.61 7.69 -13.13
N THR A 11 -6.23 8.12 -14.23
CA THR A 11 -5.66 8.03 -15.58
C THR A 11 -6.11 9.19 -16.44
N GLU A 12 -5.36 9.49 -17.55
CA GLU A 12 -5.74 10.48 -18.56
C GLU A 12 -7.08 10.14 -19.24
N GLU A 13 -7.33 8.87 -19.55
CA GLU A 13 -8.68 8.37 -19.85
C GLU A 13 -9.35 8.07 -18.51
N PRO A 14 -10.43 8.78 -18.12
CA PRO A 14 -10.89 8.81 -16.74
C PRO A 14 -11.36 7.43 -16.26
N ILE A 15 -10.49 6.77 -15.48
CA ILE A 15 -10.85 5.62 -14.66
C ILE A 15 -11.10 6.16 -13.25
N GLU A 16 -12.33 6.05 -12.80
CA GLU A 16 -12.75 6.51 -11.49
C GLU A 16 -12.66 5.37 -10.47
N LEU A 17 -12.01 5.66 -9.33
CA LEU A 17 -11.96 4.75 -8.19
C LEU A 17 -12.75 5.34 -7.02
N PRO A 18 -13.66 4.57 -6.39
CA PRO A 18 -14.40 5.02 -5.22
C PRO A 18 -13.47 5.26 -4.03
N VAL A 19 -13.43 6.47 -3.49
CA VAL A 19 -12.55 6.85 -2.37
C VAL A 19 -12.80 5.97 -1.15
N ALA A 20 -14.05 5.65 -0.85
CA ALA A 20 -14.40 4.78 0.27
C ALA A 20 -13.81 3.36 0.14
N GLU A 21 -13.73 2.82 -1.08
CA GLU A 21 -13.12 1.50 -1.33
C GLU A 21 -11.60 1.56 -1.25
N LEU A 22 -10.98 2.66 -1.69
CA LEU A 22 -9.54 2.86 -1.55
C LEU A 22 -9.13 2.92 -0.08
N LEU A 23 -9.83 3.74 0.72
CA LEU A 23 -9.45 4.00 2.11
C LEU A 23 -9.77 2.87 3.08
N THR A 24 -10.71 2.00 2.77
CA THR A 24 -11.17 0.95 3.69
C THR A 24 -11.21 -0.44 3.08
N GLY A 25 -10.96 -0.54 1.77
CA GLY A 25 -10.91 -1.79 1.03
C GLY A 25 -9.51 -2.37 0.93
N ARG A 26 -9.41 -3.43 0.15
CA ARG A 26 -8.15 -4.09 -0.19
C ARG A 26 -7.87 -3.86 -1.66
N GLY A 27 -6.71 -3.34 -1.96
CA GLY A 27 -6.24 -3.11 -3.30
C GLY A 27 -5.01 -3.92 -3.65
N PHE A 28 -4.84 -4.19 -4.93
CA PHE A 28 -3.62 -4.78 -5.42
C PHE A 28 -3.24 -4.18 -6.77
N ILE A 29 -2.03 -3.63 -6.85
CA ILE A 29 -1.45 -3.08 -8.07
C ILE A 29 -0.33 -4.00 -8.53
N THR A 30 -0.36 -4.47 -9.76
CA THR A 30 0.68 -5.34 -10.27
C THR A 30 1.05 -5.06 -11.72
N GLY A 31 2.25 -5.48 -12.10
CA GLY A 31 2.82 -5.34 -13.43
C GLY A 31 4.34 -5.52 -13.39
N LYS A 32 4.96 -5.76 -14.54
CA LYS A 32 6.43 -5.89 -14.59
C LYS A 32 7.14 -4.60 -14.16
N SER A 33 8.43 -4.69 -13.83
CA SER A 33 9.26 -3.51 -13.57
C SER A 33 9.19 -2.51 -14.74
N GLY A 34 9.08 -1.22 -14.43
CA GLY A 34 8.96 -0.13 -15.40
C GLY A 34 7.62 -0.07 -16.17
N SER A 35 6.56 -0.75 -15.68
CA SER A 35 5.24 -0.70 -16.31
C SER A 35 4.33 0.41 -15.78
N GLY A 36 4.75 1.17 -14.77
CA GLY A 36 3.98 2.27 -14.18
C GLY A 36 3.24 1.96 -12.89
N LYS A 37 3.54 0.85 -12.19
CA LYS A 37 2.90 0.49 -10.91
C LYS A 37 3.03 1.59 -9.86
N SER A 38 4.27 1.98 -9.55
CA SER A 38 4.56 3.02 -8.54
C SER A 38 3.99 4.37 -8.97
N ASN A 39 3.97 4.67 -10.30
CA ASN A 39 3.28 5.86 -10.80
C ASN A 39 1.77 5.82 -10.53
N THR A 40 1.10 4.68 -10.74
CA THR A 40 -0.33 4.54 -10.40
C THR A 40 -0.56 4.70 -8.89
N ALA A 41 0.30 4.12 -8.06
CA ALA A 41 0.21 4.26 -6.61
C ALA A 41 0.45 5.72 -6.18
N SER A 42 1.43 6.40 -6.80
CA SER A 42 1.68 7.84 -6.57
C SER A 42 0.47 8.69 -6.96
N VAL A 43 -0.15 8.44 -8.12
CA VAL A 43 -1.38 9.17 -8.53
C VAL A 43 -2.51 8.95 -7.52
N ILE A 44 -2.74 7.72 -7.05
CA ILE A 44 -3.71 7.44 -5.98
C ILE A 44 -3.36 8.22 -4.71
N ALA A 45 -2.08 8.22 -4.31
CA ALA A 45 -1.62 8.96 -3.15
C ALA A 45 -1.81 10.47 -3.32
N GLU A 46 -1.44 11.05 -4.47
CA GLU A 46 -1.63 12.45 -4.80
C GLU A 46 -3.09 12.88 -4.69
N GLU A 47 -4.01 12.14 -5.32
CA GLU A 47 -5.44 12.43 -5.27
C GLU A 47 -6.02 12.38 -3.83
N LEU A 48 -5.53 11.45 -3.01
CA LEU A 48 -5.94 11.36 -1.60
C LEU A 48 -5.31 12.49 -0.76
N LEU A 49 -4.07 12.89 -1.05
CA LEU A 49 -3.39 14.02 -0.39
C LEU A 49 -4.06 15.35 -0.73
N GLU A 50 -4.52 15.57 -1.97
CA GLU A 50 -5.26 16.77 -2.39
C GLU A 50 -6.51 17.01 -1.52
N VAL A 51 -7.15 15.94 -1.06
CA VAL A 51 -8.34 16.03 -0.20
C VAL A 51 -8.03 15.87 1.29
N GLY A 52 -6.75 15.87 1.66
CA GLY A 52 -6.30 15.87 3.06
C GLY A 52 -6.52 14.54 3.78
N LEU A 53 -6.50 13.43 3.06
CA LEU A 53 -6.66 12.10 3.66
C LEU A 53 -5.31 11.50 4.06
N PRO A 54 -5.19 10.95 5.29
CA PRO A 54 -3.94 10.40 5.77
C PRO A 54 -3.66 9.01 5.20
N MET A 55 -2.37 8.70 5.06
CA MET A 55 -1.91 7.39 4.63
C MET A 55 -0.53 7.06 5.18
N LEU A 56 -0.19 5.78 5.15
CA LEU A 56 1.16 5.27 5.33
C LEU A 56 1.61 4.61 4.04
N ILE A 57 2.72 5.03 3.47
CA ILE A 57 3.38 4.39 2.34
C ILE A 57 4.62 3.68 2.89
N VAL A 58 4.64 2.34 2.80
CA VAL A 58 5.83 1.52 3.06
C VAL A 58 6.60 1.43 1.76
N ASP A 59 7.69 2.16 1.68
CA ASP A 59 8.50 2.35 0.48
C ASP A 59 9.81 1.57 0.62
N THR A 60 9.93 0.45 -0.10
CA THR A 60 11.11 -0.42 -0.03
C THR A 60 12.25 0.07 -0.92
N ASP A 61 11.95 0.83 -1.97
CA ASP A 61 12.90 1.21 -3.00
C ASP A 61 13.20 2.72 -3.05
N GLY A 62 12.56 3.55 -2.20
CA GLY A 62 12.75 5.00 -2.15
C GLY A 62 12.13 5.74 -3.35
N GLU A 63 11.00 5.27 -3.86
CA GLU A 63 10.38 5.81 -5.08
C GLU A 63 9.40 6.97 -4.81
N TYR A 64 8.96 7.18 -3.55
CA TYR A 64 7.86 8.11 -3.21
C TYR A 64 8.30 9.47 -2.66
N PHE A 65 9.61 9.70 -2.43
CA PHE A 65 10.08 10.99 -1.90
C PHE A 65 9.67 12.20 -2.74
N GLY A 66 9.47 12.03 -4.05
CA GLY A 66 9.01 13.07 -4.97
C GLY A 66 7.63 13.65 -4.62
N LEU A 67 6.81 12.97 -3.82
CA LEU A 67 5.53 13.50 -3.33
C LEU A 67 5.73 14.74 -2.45
N GLN A 68 6.87 14.87 -1.77
CA GLN A 68 7.20 16.03 -0.94
C GLN A 68 7.38 17.32 -1.73
N GLU A 69 7.66 17.26 -3.04
CA GLU A 69 7.79 18.46 -3.87
C GLU A 69 6.47 19.26 -3.94
N ARG A 70 5.34 18.58 -3.71
CA ARG A 70 4.01 19.16 -3.88
C ARG A 70 3.12 19.07 -2.64
N TYR A 71 3.34 18.08 -1.79
CA TYR A 71 2.46 17.76 -0.66
C TYR A 71 3.19 17.79 0.68
N GLU A 72 2.48 18.15 1.74
CA GLU A 72 2.94 18.03 3.11
C GLU A 72 2.83 16.56 3.56
N ILE A 73 3.82 15.75 3.26
CA ILE A 73 3.97 14.36 3.64
C ILE A 73 5.29 14.18 4.38
N LEU A 74 5.26 13.51 5.53
CA LEU A 74 6.43 13.27 6.35
C LEU A 74 7.25 12.12 5.75
N HIS A 75 8.46 12.41 5.29
CA HIS A 75 9.42 11.41 4.84
C HIS A 75 10.28 10.94 6.02
N THR A 76 10.21 9.65 6.32
CA THR A 76 10.99 9.03 7.40
C THR A 76 11.91 7.97 6.85
N ALA A 77 13.16 7.95 7.28
CA ALA A 77 14.18 6.99 6.86
C ALA A 77 15.25 6.80 7.94
N VAL A 78 16.33 6.09 7.63
CA VAL A 78 17.50 5.89 8.51
C VAL A 78 18.67 6.78 8.16
N ASP A 79 18.62 7.54 7.08
CA ASP A 79 19.70 8.38 6.58
C ASP A 79 19.34 9.88 6.57
N ASP A 80 20.36 10.73 6.41
CA ASP A 80 20.30 12.19 6.55
C ASP A 80 19.42 12.90 5.50
N GLY A 81 18.78 12.19 4.59
CA GLY A 81 17.89 12.76 3.55
C GLY A 81 16.44 12.92 3.99
N ALA A 82 16.05 12.33 5.13
CA ALA A 82 14.68 12.33 5.61
C ALA A 82 14.36 13.52 6.53
N ASP A 83 13.07 13.85 6.64
CA ASP A 83 12.58 14.84 7.62
C ASP A 83 12.73 14.34 9.05
N MET A 84 12.66 13.03 9.23
CA MET A 84 12.77 12.37 10.53
C MET A 84 13.49 11.03 10.39
N LEU A 85 14.58 10.88 11.14
CA LEU A 85 15.24 9.59 11.32
C LEU A 85 14.42 8.73 12.27
N VAL A 86 14.22 7.46 11.92
CA VAL A 86 13.35 6.54 12.67
C VAL A 86 13.96 5.16 12.83
N ASP A 87 13.60 4.54 13.94
CA ASP A 87 13.82 3.13 14.20
C ASP A 87 12.54 2.46 14.77
N ALA A 88 12.64 1.20 15.16
CA ALA A 88 11.49 0.44 15.66
C ALA A 88 10.88 1.00 16.96
N ASP A 89 11.61 1.79 17.74
CA ASP A 89 11.12 2.39 18.98
C ASP A 89 10.26 3.65 18.72
N ASP A 90 10.33 4.23 17.52
CA ASP A 90 9.48 5.35 17.09
C ASP A 90 8.06 4.94 16.65
N ALA A 91 7.74 3.65 16.64
CA ALA A 91 6.49 3.13 16.07
C ALA A 91 5.22 3.75 16.67
N GLU A 92 5.14 3.93 18.00
CA GLU A 92 3.99 4.55 18.66
C GLU A 92 3.86 6.04 18.28
N ARG A 93 4.99 6.75 18.17
CA ARG A 93 5.05 8.14 17.75
C ARG A 93 4.57 8.30 16.30
N LEU A 94 5.06 7.46 15.39
CA LEU A 94 4.65 7.47 13.98
C LEU A 94 3.15 7.19 13.83
N ALA A 95 2.64 6.16 14.51
CA ALA A 95 1.21 5.87 14.51
C ALA A 95 0.36 7.03 15.06
N GLY A 96 0.85 7.69 16.13
CA GLY A 96 0.23 8.90 16.69
C GLY A 96 0.21 10.07 15.69
N LEU A 97 1.33 10.35 15.02
CA LEU A 97 1.40 11.39 13.98
C LEU A 97 0.42 11.08 12.84
N ALA A 98 0.42 9.84 12.35
CA ALA A 98 -0.45 9.42 11.26
C ALA A 98 -1.94 9.54 11.59
N LEU A 99 -2.37 9.04 12.75
CA LEU A 99 -3.80 8.90 13.08
C LEU A 99 -4.37 10.08 13.87
N ASP A 100 -3.63 10.61 14.85
CA ASP A 100 -4.08 11.75 15.66
C ASP A 100 -3.69 13.08 15.04
N GLY A 101 -2.46 13.15 14.48
CA GLY A 101 -1.95 14.31 13.76
C GLY A 101 -2.51 14.46 12.34
N ASN A 102 -3.11 13.41 11.79
CA ASN A 102 -3.54 13.35 10.38
C ASN A 102 -2.38 13.65 9.41
N VAL A 103 -1.18 13.20 9.76
CA VAL A 103 0.04 13.39 8.95
C VAL A 103 0.23 12.19 8.04
N PRO A 104 0.21 12.36 6.70
CA PRO A 104 0.60 11.29 5.80
C PRO A 104 2.10 11.02 5.94
N ILE A 105 2.50 9.74 5.85
CA ILE A 105 3.87 9.29 6.10
C ILE A 105 4.37 8.42 4.96
N ILE A 106 5.60 8.72 4.48
CA ILE A 106 6.44 7.80 3.72
C ILE A 106 7.40 7.15 4.72
N LEU A 107 7.30 5.84 4.88
CA LEU A 107 8.23 5.02 5.63
C LEU A 107 9.23 4.41 4.65
N ASP A 108 10.31 5.13 4.41
CA ASP A 108 11.35 4.75 3.46
C ASP A 108 12.31 3.75 4.12
N LEU A 109 12.37 2.58 3.53
CA LEU A 109 13.19 1.45 4.00
C LEU A 109 14.41 1.21 3.13
N SER A 110 14.59 1.97 2.05
CA SER A 110 15.66 1.75 1.07
C SER A 110 17.07 1.90 1.67
N GLY A 111 17.21 2.69 2.74
CA GLY A 111 18.46 2.91 3.46
C GLY A 111 18.84 1.81 4.46
N TYR A 112 17.95 0.87 4.79
CA TYR A 112 18.26 -0.20 5.75
C TYR A 112 19.22 -1.23 5.14
N VAL A 113 20.41 -1.37 5.74
CA VAL A 113 21.40 -2.39 5.33
C VAL A 113 20.98 -3.78 5.78
N ASP A 114 20.38 -3.88 6.97
CA ASP A 114 19.78 -5.12 7.48
C ASP A 114 18.26 -5.09 7.25
N PRO A 115 17.72 -5.92 6.33
CA PRO A 115 16.29 -5.98 6.08
C PRO A 115 15.44 -6.34 7.31
N THR A 116 16.04 -6.95 8.34
CA THR A 116 15.31 -7.32 9.56
C THR A 116 14.93 -6.10 10.38
N GLU A 117 15.77 -5.06 10.42
CA GLU A 117 15.49 -3.80 11.13
C GLU A 117 14.30 -3.06 10.49
N GLY A 118 14.29 -2.92 9.15
CA GLY A 118 13.15 -2.35 8.42
C GLY A 118 11.87 -3.16 8.63
N THR A 119 11.96 -4.50 8.62
CA THR A 119 10.81 -5.38 8.88
C THR A 119 10.29 -5.23 10.31
N GLU A 120 11.16 -5.04 11.30
CA GLU A 120 10.76 -4.79 12.68
C GLU A 120 10.03 -3.46 12.82
N LEU A 121 10.53 -2.39 12.20
CA LEU A 121 9.89 -1.08 12.18
C LEU A 121 8.48 -1.16 11.58
N ILE A 122 8.33 -1.72 10.37
CA ILE A 122 7.02 -1.92 9.73
C ILE A 122 6.07 -2.68 10.66
N THR A 123 6.56 -3.79 11.23
CA THR A 123 5.77 -4.65 12.10
C THR A 123 5.20 -3.86 13.28
N ARG A 124 6.04 -3.08 13.95
CA ARG A 124 5.64 -2.27 15.10
C ARG A 124 4.68 -1.14 14.70
N VAL A 125 4.98 -0.41 13.61
CA VAL A 125 4.13 0.70 13.13
C VAL A 125 2.74 0.19 12.74
N ILE A 126 2.64 -0.86 11.93
CA ILE A 126 1.35 -1.43 11.52
C ILE A 126 0.57 -1.97 12.72
N ARG A 127 1.25 -2.58 13.70
CA ARG A 127 0.62 -3.04 14.95
C ARG A 127 0.01 -1.89 15.73
N GLU A 128 0.73 -0.80 15.90
CA GLU A 128 0.25 0.37 16.62
C GLU A 128 -0.93 1.04 15.89
N ILE A 129 -0.84 1.23 14.57
CA ILE A 129 -1.96 1.74 13.76
C ILE A 129 -3.20 0.84 13.94
N PHE A 130 -3.04 -0.49 13.80
CA PHE A 130 -4.15 -1.43 13.93
C PHE A 130 -4.78 -1.42 15.34
N ARG A 131 -3.95 -1.26 16.40
CA ARG A 131 -4.40 -1.13 17.78
C ARG A 131 -5.17 0.17 18.00
N MET A 132 -4.64 1.28 17.52
CA MET A 132 -5.21 2.62 17.72
C MET A 132 -6.55 2.76 16.97
N GLU A 133 -6.66 2.20 15.76
CA GLU A 133 -7.88 2.26 14.95
C GLU A 133 -9.06 1.42 15.48
N ASP A 134 -8.83 0.55 16.45
CA ASP A 134 -9.93 -0.14 17.12
C ASP A 134 -10.95 0.82 17.78
N ALA A 135 -10.44 1.92 18.32
CA ALA A 135 -11.25 2.96 18.95
C ALA A 135 -11.59 4.14 18.02
N ARG A 136 -10.68 4.51 17.11
CA ARG A 136 -10.81 5.73 16.27
C ARG A 136 -11.70 5.51 15.05
N ARG A 137 -11.47 4.42 14.32
CA ARG A 137 -12.20 4.03 13.10
C ARG A 137 -12.22 5.12 12.04
N LYS A 138 -11.11 5.84 11.88
CA LYS A 138 -10.95 6.86 10.84
C LYS A 138 -10.50 6.19 9.55
N PRO A 139 -10.95 6.67 8.37
CA PRO A 139 -10.43 6.18 7.09
C PRO A 139 -8.92 6.43 6.99
N PHE A 140 -8.17 5.35 6.74
CA PHE A 140 -6.71 5.40 6.65
C PHE A 140 -6.21 4.32 5.68
N LEU A 141 -5.39 4.68 4.71
CA LEU A 141 -4.83 3.75 3.72
C LEU A 141 -3.38 3.39 4.07
N ILE A 142 -3.08 2.10 4.03
CA ILE A 142 -1.71 1.58 4.10
C ILE A 142 -1.36 1.07 2.69
N ILE A 143 -0.32 1.66 2.08
CA ILE A 143 0.25 1.21 0.81
C ILE A 143 1.54 0.47 1.13
N VAL A 144 1.73 -0.72 0.57
CA VAL A 144 2.92 -1.55 0.80
C VAL A 144 3.54 -1.95 -0.53
N GLU A 145 4.71 -1.38 -0.81
CA GLU A 145 5.53 -1.79 -1.96
C GLU A 145 6.10 -3.19 -1.74
N GLU A 146 6.33 -3.88 -2.83
CA GLU A 146 6.86 -5.25 -2.91
C GLU A 146 6.25 -6.21 -1.87
N ILE A 147 4.91 -6.14 -1.74
CA ILE A 147 4.15 -6.89 -0.71
C ILE A 147 4.45 -8.40 -0.72
N HIS A 148 4.98 -8.95 -1.82
CA HIS A 148 5.39 -10.36 -1.91
C HIS A 148 6.55 -10.73 -0.96
N GLU A 149 7.31 -9.76 -0.47
CA GLU A 149 8.34 -9.97 0.54
C GLU A 149 7.74 -10.28 1.91
N TYR A 150 6.57 -9.72 2.20
CA TYR A 150 5.86 -9.87 3.47
C TYR A 150 4.74 -10.90 3.43
N LEU A 151 4.12 -11.08 2.26
CA LEU A 151 3.05 -12.05 2.00
C LEU A 151 3.44 -13.00 0.85
N PRO A 152 4.48 -13.83 1.02
CA PRO A 152 4.88 -14.77 -0.01
C PRO A 152 3.83 -15.88 -0.19
N GLU A 153 3.60 -16.31 -1.45
CA GLU A 153 2.73 -17.46 -1.77
C GLU A 153 3.26 -18.78 -1.16
N GLN A 154 4.57 -18.88 -0.96
CA GLN A 154 5.21 -20.06 -0.39
C GLN A 154 6.09 -19.67 0.80
N GLY A 155 5.98 -20.42 1.88
CA GLY A 155 6.74 -20.16 3.10
C GLY A 155 5.89 -19.52 4.20
N ALA A 156 6.55 -19.09 5.27
CA ALA A 156 5.91 -18.40 6.39
C ALA A 156 5.87 -16.89 6.13
N HIS A 157 4.77 -16.26 6.49
CA HIS A 157 4.59 -14.80 6.30
C HIS A 157 5.39 -13.96 7.33
N GLY A 158 5.93 -14.56 8.36
CA GLY A 158 6.51 -13.80 9.47
C GLY A 158 5.46 -12.95 10.20
N GLU A 159 5.90 -12.17 11.17
CA GLU A 159 4.99 -11.39 12.02
C GLU A 159 4.31 -10.24 11.25
N VAL A 160 5.05 -9.56 10.39
CA VAL A 160 4.51 -8.49 9.55
C VAL A 160 3.42 -9.00 8.60
N GLY A 161 3.63 -10.14 7.96
CA GLY A 161 2.64 -10.74 7.06
C GLY A 161 1.37 -11.17 7.78
N GLU A 162 1.49 -11.74 8.98
CA GLU A 162 0.33 -12.06 9.82
C GLU A 162 -0.47 -10.80 10.19
N LEU A 163 0.20 -9.67 10.46
CA LEU A 163 -0.47 -8.39 10.70
C LEU A 163 -1.14 -7.85 9.44
N LEU A 164 -0.48 -7.89 8.29
CA LEU A 164 -1.06 -7.48 7.01
C LEU A 164 -2.33 -8.31 6.67
N ILE A 165 -2.30 -9.62 6.93
CA ILE A 165 -3.48 -10.48 6.80
C ILE A 165 -4.59 -10.04 7.78
N GLN A 166 -4.25 -9.64 9.00
CA GLN A 166 -5.25 -9.13 9.94
C GLN A 166 -5.85 -7.81 9.47
N VAL A 167 -5.01 -6.89 8.94
CA VAL A 167 -5.49 -5.64 8.32
C VAL A 167 -6.42 -5.97 7.15
N ALA A 168 -6.02 -6.85 6.25
CA ALA A 168 -6.85 -7.26 5.11
C ALA A 168 -8.21 -7.86 5.54
N LYS A 169 -8.24 -8.68 6.59
CA LYS A 169 -9.48 -9.35 7.05
C LYS A 169 -10.37 -8.47 7.91
N ARG A 170 -9.81 -7.57 8.71
CA ARG A 170 -10.51 -6.86 9.78
C ARG A 170 -10.40 -5.34 9.68
N GLY A 171 -9.53 -4.81 8.80
CA GLY A 171 -9.23 -3.39 8.66
C GLY A 171 -10.47 -2.57 8.29
N ARG A 172 -11.30 -3.04 7.36
CA ARG A 172 -12.50 -2.34 6.92
C ARG A 172 -13.41 -1.89 8.07
N LYS A 173 -13.59 -2.73 9.10
CA LYS A 173 -14.39 -2.38 10.29
C LYS A 173 -13.72 -1.36 11.20
N ARG A 174 -12.43 -1.13 11.02
CA ARG A 174 -11.59 -0.19 11.75
C ARG A 174 -11.29 1.08 10.95
N GLY A 175 -11.78 1.18 9.71
CA GLY A 175 -11.45 2.28 8.80
C GLY A 175 -10.13 2.09 8.05
N LEU A 176 -9.45 0.94 8.16
CA LEU A 176 -8.17 0.67 7.52
C LEU A 176 -8.33 0.00 6.16
N GLY A 177 -7.76 0.62 5.12
CA GLY A 177 -7.51 0.01 3.82
C GLY A 177 -6.08 -0.50 3.69
N LEU A 178 -5.87 -1.44 2.79
CA LEU A 178 -4.56 -2.00 2.46
C LEU A 178 -4.43 -2.11 0.94
N CYS A 179 -3.42 -1.45 0.39
CA CYS A 179 -3.01 -1.60 -1.01
C CYS A 179 -1.65 -2.29 -1.07
N GLY A 180 -1.59 -3.47 -1.63
CA GLY A 180 -0.33 -4.15 -1.92
C GLY A 180 0.13 -3.88 -3.34
N ILE A 181 1.44 -3.68 -3.53
CA ILE A 181 2.05 -3.50 -4.85
C ILE A 181 3.08 -4.59 -5.05
N SER A 182 3.12 -5.21 -6.22
CA SER A 182 4.15 -6.21 -6.53
C SER A 182 4.37 -6.36 -8.03
N GLN A 183 5.61 -6.50 -8.43
CA GLN A 183 5.97 -6.91 -9.78
C GLN A 183 5.80 -8.41 -10.03
N ARG A 184 5.58 -9.20 -9.00
CA ARG A 184 5.52 -10.67 -9.03
C ARG A 184 4.21 -11.20 -8.43
N PRO A 185 3.06 -11.03 -9.09
CA PRO A 185 1.76 -11.45 -8.53
C PRO A 185 1.70 -12.95 -8.23
N ALA A 186 2.43 -13.80 -8.98
CA ALA A 186 2.51 -15.23 -8.69
C ALA A 186 3.29 -15.55 -7.40
N ALA A 187 4.06 -14.61 -6.87
CA ALA A 187 4.79 -14.77 -5.61
C ALA A 187 4.02 -14.23 -4.39
N VAL A 188 2.88 -13.57 -4.58
CA VAL A 188 2.03 -13.06 -3.50
C VAL A 188 1.00 -14.10 -3.09
N ASP A 189 0.73 -14.19 -1.79
CA ASP A 189 -0.32 -15.07 -1.23
C ASP A 189 -1.66 -14.87 -1.95
N LYS A 190 -2.16 -15.93 -2.57
CA LYS A 190 -3.42 -15.91 -3.32
C LYS A 190 -4.63 -15.59 -2.45
N ASN A 191 -4.60 -15.95 -1.16
CA ASN A 191 -5.68 -15.58 -0.26
C ASN A 191 -5.77 -14.07 -0.06
N PHE A 192 -4.66 -13.33 -0.15
CA PHE A 192 -4.69 -11.88 -0.17
C PHE A 192 -5.27 -11.37 -1.49
N ILE A 193 -4.71 -11.77 -2.64
CA ILE A 193 -5.11 -11.25 -3.96
C ILE A 193 -6.60 -11.52 -4.24
N THR A 194 -7.09 -12.72 -3.94
CA THR A 194 -8.50 -13.10 -4.19
C THR A 194 -9.49 -12.37 -3.30
N GLN A 195 -9.03 -11.73 -2.23
CA GLN A 195 -9.86 -10.94 -1.33
C GLN A 195 -9.79 -9.44 -1.63
N CYS A 196 -8.99 -9.02 -2.63
CA CYS A 196 -8.93 -7.62 -3.02
C CYS A 196 -10.26 -7.14 -3.60
N ASP A 197 -10.69 -5.96 -3.15
CA ASP A 197 -11.93 -5.31 -3.58
C ASP A 197 -11.71 -4.60 -4.92
N TRP A 198 -10.47 -4.19 -5.21
CA TRP A 198 -10.06 -3.58 -6.47
C TRP A 198 -8.65 -4.01 -6.88
N LEU A 199 -8.40 -4.05 -8.19
CA LEU A 199 -7.17 -4.55 -8.80
C LEU A 199 -6.78 -3.65 -9.98
N VAL A 200 -5.53 -3.21 -10.03
CA VAL A 200 -4.95 -2.51 -11.17
C VAL A 200 -3.82 -3.35 -11.76
N TRP A 201 -3.92 -3.64 -13.04
CA TRP A 201 -2.94 -4.45 -13.73
C TRP A 201 -2.27 -3.69 -14.85
N HIS A 202 -0.98 -3.57 -14.70
CA HIS A 202 -0.13 -3.14 -15.78
C HIS A 202 0.36 -4.35 -16.59
N ARG A 203 1.14 -4.08 -17.62
CA ARG A 203 1.71 -5.11 -18.49
C ARG A 203 2.43 -6.20 -17.70
N LEU A 204 2.03 -7.45 -17.89
CA LEU A 204 2.68 -8.66 -17.40
C LEU A 204 3.25 -9.46 -18.58
N THR A 205 4.41 -10.10 -18.39
CA THR A 205 5.09 -10.84 -19.46
C THR A 205 5.32 -12.31 -19.12
N TRP A 206 5.39 -12.66 -17.82
CA TRP A 206 5.63 -14.03 -17.41
C TRP A 206 4.34 -14.85 -17.34
N LYS A 207 4.39 -16.10 -17.84
CA LYS A 207 3.22 -16.98 -17.90
C LYS A 207 2.60 -17.23 -16.51
N ASN A 208 3.42 -17.38 -15.47
CA ASN A 208 2.92 -17.62 -14.12
C ASN A 208 2.13 -16.41 -13.60
N ASP A 209 2.63 -15.19 -13.82
CA ASP A 209 1.99 -13.95 -13.41
C ASP A 209 0.68 -13.71 -14.17
N THR A 210 0.69 -13.92 -15.50
CA THR A 210 -0.54 -13.83 -16.32
C THR A 210 -1.57 -14.90 -15.95
N THR A 211 -1.13 -16.07 -15.43
CA THR A 211 -2.05 -17.12 -14.99
C THR A 211 -2.84 -16.68 -13.74
N VAL A 212 -2.23 -15.99 -12.81
CA VAL A 212 -2.92 -15.43 -11.63
C VAL A 212 -4.06 -14.52 -12.07
N VAL A 213 -3.75 -13.60 -12.99
CA VAL A 213 -4.74 -12.67 -13.56
C VAL A 213 -5.90 -13.41 -14.25
N ARG A 214 -5.59 -14.40 -15.08
CA ARG A 214 -6.62 -15.22 -15.77
C ARG A 214 -7.51 -15.98 -14.80
N GLN A 215 -6.96 -16.47 -13.70
CA GLN A 215 -7.74 -17.16 -12.67
C GLN A 215 -8.73 -16.25 -11.96
N LEU A 216 -8.36 -14.98 -11.76
CA LEU A 216 -9.22 -13.98 -11.13
C LEU A 216 -10.36 -13.51 -12.05
N LEU A 217 -10.08 -13.31 -13.34
CA LEU A 217 -11.08 -12.80 -14.30
C LEU A 217 -12.07 -13.85 -14.81
N GLY A 218 -11.73 -15.14 -14.69
CA GLY A 218 -12.46 -16.20 -15.37
C GLY A 218 -12.09 -16.31 -16.86
N ALA A 219 -12.48 -17.42 -17.49
CA ALA A 219 -12.04 -17.77 -18.85
C ALA A 219 -12.55 -16.80 -19.94
N ASP A 220 -13.72 -16.21 -19.75
CA ASP A 220 -14.35 -15.36 -20.77
C ASP A 220 -13.76 -13.93 -20.83
N SER A 221 -13.25 -13.43 -19.70
CA SER A 221 -12.61 -12.10 -19.64
C SER A 221 -11.12 -12.16 -19.98
N ALA A 222 -10.50 -13.33 -19.95
CA ALA A 222 -9.08 -13.51 -20.22
C ALA A 222 -8.70 -13.32 -21.69
N ALA A 223 -9.66 -13.36 -22.62
CA ALA A 223 -9.43 -13.15 -24.04
C ALA A 223 -9.09 -11.67 -24.39
N SER A 224 -9.55 -10.70 -23.60
CA SER A 224 -9.32 -9.26 -23.81
C SER A 224 -7.95 -8.77 -23.33
N ILE A 225 -7.17 -9.61 -22.64
CA ILE A 225 -5.86 -9.23 -22.06
C ILE A 225 -4.69 -9.49 -23.06
N GLN A 226 -4.95 -10.05 -24.21
CA GLN A 226 -3.91 -10.41 -25.20
C GLN A 226 -3.74 -9.39 -26.34
N GLU A 227 -4.51 -8.32 -26.37
CA GLU A 227 -4.37 -7.18 -27.28
C GLU A 227 -3.74 -5.97 -26.57
#